data_f389b7bc7646c6e7481491a5c7614136
#
_entry.id   f389b7bc7646c6e7481491a5c7614136
#
_cell.length_a   1.000
_cell.length_b   1.000
_cell.length_c   1.000
_cell.angle_alpha   90.00
_cell.angle_beta   90.00
_cell.angle_gamma   90.00
#
_symmetry.space_group_name_H-M   'P 1'
#
loop_
_entity.id
_entity.type
_entity.pdbx_description
1 polymer ?
#
loop_
_entity_poly.entity_id
_entity_poly.type
_entity_poly.pdbx_seq_one_letter_code
_entity_poly.pdbx_strand_id
1 'polypeptide(L)'
;MIEMNGIVKRFGGQTVLDGVTFTAREGEIFGMLGPSGAGKTTIINILTNQLQADGGSHSIGVSPFETGLMLDADGLYPRLSCLENLEVFTRLYGIPRAKALEALKSVGLEDAAKKPVHQLSNGMRQRLSLARAILHGPKVLFLDEPTSGLDPGTARGVHRLILRMRDGGATVFLTTHNMEEAVKLCDQVALLHKGIIVERGAPAEICRRHNAIKTVPDLESVFIKLTGAELEA
;
A
#
# COMPACT_ATOMS: atom_id res chain seq x y z
N MET A 1 -13.44 7.12 3.66
CA MET A 1 -12.74 7.19 4.97
C MET A 1 -12.42 5.79 5.43
N ILE A 2 -11.21 5.56 6.00
CA ILE A 2 -10.78 4.29 6.62
C ILE A 2 -10.56 4.57 8.10
N GLU A 3 -11.13 3.74 8.97
CA GLU A 3 -10.99 3.89 10.41
C GLU A 3 -10.55 2.58 11.05
N MET A 4 -9.68 2.68 12.04
CA MET A 4 -9.23 1.58 12.87
C MET A 4 -9.14 2.06 14.33
N ASN A 5 -9.82 1.37 15.26
CA ASN A 5 -9.95 1.79 16.63
C ASN A 5 -9.58 0.66 17.58
N GLY A 6 -8.45 0.82 18.31
CA GLY A 6 -7.99 -0.10 19.35
C GLY A 6 -7.75 -1.52 18.86
N ILE A 7 -7.30 -1.71 17.62
CA ILE A 7 -7.12 -3.05 17.04
C ILE A 7 -6.02 -3.80 17.74
N VAL A 8 -6.39 -5.02 18.20
CA VAL A 8 -5.47 -6.00 18.76
C VAL A 8 -5.46 -7.24 17.87
N LYS A 9 -4.25 -7.78 17.61
CA LYS A 9 -4.08 -9.05 16.89
C LYS A 9 -2.97 -9.88 17.50
N ARG A 10 -3.26 -11.18 17.73
CA ARG A 10 -2.32 -12.15 18.29
C ARG A 10 -2.22 -13.36 17.36
N PHE A 11 -1.03 -13.95 17.29
CA PHE A 11 -0.77 -15.23 16.63
C PHE A 11 0.03 -16.12 17.57
N GLY A 12 -0.48 -17.31 17.91
CA GLY A 12 0.22 -18.26 18.75
C GLY A 12 0.71 -17.68 20.10
N GLY A 13 -0.05 -16.75 20.69
CA GLY A 13 0.32 -16.07 21.95
C GLY A 13 1.18 -14.81 21.78
N GLN A 14 1.75 -14.57 20.58
CA GLN A 14 2.49 -13.33 20.31
C GLN A 14 1.53 -12.23 19.87
N THR A 15 1.59 -11.07 20.51
CA THR A 15 0.84 -9.88 20.09
C THR A 15 1.59 -9.22 18.92
N VAL A 16 0.91 -9.10 17.78
CA VAL A 16 1.43 -8.47 16.55
C VAL A 16 0.91 -7.05 16.39
N LEU A 17 -0.34 -6.78 16.81
CA LEU A 17 -0.90 -5.43 16.90
C LEU A 17 -1.46 -5.23 18.31
N ASP A 18 -1.17 -4.08 18.90
CA ASP A 18 -1.55 -3.74 20.27
C ASP A 18 -2.19 -2.35 20.36
N GLY A 19 -3.52 -2.30 20.24
CA GLY A 19 -4.29 -1.07 20.37
C GLY A 19 -4.14 -0.08 19.19
N VAL A 20 -3.89 -0.58 17.98
CA VAL A 20 -3.68 0.28 16.79
C VAL A 20 -4.91 1.12 16.49
N THR A 21 -4.73 2.45 16.46
CA THR A 21 -5.81 3.42 16.21
C THR A 21 -5.35 4.51 15.24
N PHE A 22 -6.05 4.64 14.11
CA PHE A 22 -5.85 5.72 13.15
C PHE A 22 -7.09 5.94 12.28
N THR A 23 -7.10 7.06 11.57
CA THR A 23 -8.10 7.39 10.54
C THR A 23 -7.38 7.90 9.30
N ALA A 24 -7.72 7.37 8.12
CA ALA A 24 -7.36 7.93 6.83
C ALA A 24 -8.60 8.58 6.20
N ARG A 25 -8.44 9.84 5.78
CA ARG A 25 -9.54 10.64 5.20
C ARG A 25 -9.75 10.28 3.74
N GLU A 26 -10.91 10.66 3.23
CA GLU A 26 -11.19 10.51 1.79
C GLU A 26 -10.26 11.37 0.95
N GLY A 27 -9.78 10.81 -0.17
CA GLY A 27 -8.94 11.53 -1.12
C GLY A 27 -7.51 11.82 -0.65
N GLU A 28 -7.05 11.21 0.46
CA GLU A 28 -5.65 11.35 0.90
C GLU A 28 -4.84 10.07 0.66
N ILE A 29 -3.52 10.22 0.63
CA ILE A 29 -2.57 9.11 0.71
C ILE A 29 -2.11 8.98 2.16
N PHE A 30 -2.49 7.88 2.80
CA PHE A 30 -2.07 7.53 4.16
C PHE A 30 -1.01 6.44 4.11
N GLY A 31 0.16 6.71 4.70
CA GLY A 31 1.28 5.78 4.79
C GLY A 31 1.38 5.10 6.16
N MET A 32 1.41 3.77 6.20
CA MET A 32 1.78 3.00 7.38
C MET A 32 3.24 2.59 7.27
N LEU A 33 4.11 3.20 8.04
CA LEU A 33 5.56 3.05 7.96
C LEU A 33 6.09 2.21 9.10
N GLY A 34 7.11 1.41 8.81
CA GLY A 34 7.78 0.61 9.85
C GLY A 34 8.62 -0.50 9.24
N PRO A 35 9.49 -1.15 10.04
CA PRO A 35 10.33 -2.25 9.59
C PRO A 35 9.51 -3.47 9.17
N SER A 36 10.19 -4.43 8.51
CA SER A 36 9.59 -5.74 8.23
C SER A 36 9.16 -6.41 9.54
N GLY A 37 8.00 -7.07 9.51
CA GLY A 37 7.43 -7.70 10.72
C GLY A 37 6.75 -6.77 11.73
N ALA A 38 6.70 -5.44 11.50
CA ALA A 38 6.02 -4.51 12.41
C ALA A 38 4.49 -4.69 12.48
N GLY A 39 3.88 -5.43 11.55
CA GLY A 39 2.44 -5.66 11.49
C GLY A 39 1.71 -4.93 10.33
N LYS A 40 2.44 -4.30 9.40
CA LYS A 40 1.85 -3.50 8.30
C LYS A 40 0.87 -4.30 7.42
N THR A 41 1.30 -5.46 6.90
CA THR A 41 0.44 -6.36 6.11
C THR A 41 -0.73 -6.91 6.92
N THR A 42 -0.54 -7.15 8.23
CA THR A 42 -1.60 -7.57 9.15
C THR A 42 -2.72 -6.52 9.23
N ILE A 43 -2.36 -5.23 9.25
CA ILE A 43 -3.33 -4.11 9.23
C ILE A 43 -4.14 -4.15 7.93
N ILE A 44 -3.51 -4.28 6.75
CA ILE A 44 -4.24 -4.37 5.48
C ILE A 44 -5.18 -5.59 5.47
N ASN A 45 -4.71 -6.76 5.92
CA ASN A 45 -5.53 -7.97 5.95
C ASN A 45 -6.75 -7.83 6.87
N ILE A 46 -6.62 -7.12 7.99
CA ILE A 46 -7.77 -6.83 8.87
C ILE A 46 -8.72 -5.85 8.20
N LEU A 47 -8.23 -4.72 7.67
CA LEU A 47 -9.05 -3.74 6.96
C LEU A 47 -9.83 -4.35 5.79
N THR A 48 -9.21 -5.26 5.05
CA THR A 48 -9.84 -5.94 3.91
C THR A 48 -10.65 -7.18 4.29
N ASN A 49 -10.88 -7.43 5.60
CA ASN A 49 -11.60 -8.59 6.14
C ASN A 49 -11.03 -9.96 5.75
N GLN A 50 -9.74 -10.02 5.35
CA GLN A 50 -9.03 -11.29 5.11
C GLN A 50 -8.55 -11.91 6.42
N LEU A 51 -8.45 -11.12 7.48
CA LEU A 51 -8.04 -11.53 8.81
C LEU A 51 -8.94 -10.88 9.87
N GLN A 52 -9.44 -11.67 10.82
CA GLN A 52 -10.22 -11.15 11.94
C GLN A 52 -9.30 -10.57 13.02
N ALA A 53 -9.63 -9.39 13.53
CA ALA A 53 -9.00 -8.83 14.74
C ALA A 53 -9.44 -9.57 15.99
N ASP A 54 -8.58 -9.62 17.01
CA ASP A 54 -8.91 -10.20 18.31
C ASP A 54 -9.54 -9.17 19.28
N GLY A 55 -9.45 -7.88 18.94
CA GLY A 55 -10.08 -6.77 19.66
C GLY A 55 -10.10 -5.49 18.83
N GLY A 56 -10.92 -4.54 19.27
CA GLY A 56 -11.11 -3.28 18.56
C GLY A 56 -12.15 -3.35 17.44
N SER A 57 -12.21 -2.30 16.62
CA SER A 57 -13.14 -2.21 15.48
C SER A 57 -12.48 -1.49 14.31
N HIS A 58 -12.93 -1.78 13.10
CA HIS A 58 -12.50 -1.08 11.90
C HIS A 58 -13.66 -0.87 10.94
N SER A 59 -13.52 0.10 10.06
CA SER A 59 -14.47 0.36 8.98
C SER A 59 -13.77 0.92 7.73
N ILE A 60 -14.34 0.60 6.57
CA ILE A 60 -14.00 1.19 5.29
C ILE A 60 -15.31 1.73 4.70
N GLY A 61 -15.33 3.02 4.36
CA GLY A 61 -16.54 3.70 3.89
C GLY A 61 -16.99 3.35 2.46
N VAL A 62 -16.53 2.22 1.89
CA VAL A 62 -16.85 1.77 0.54
C VAL A 62 -17.10 0.27 0.51
N SER A 63 -17.75 -0.22 -0.55
CA SER A 63 -17.95 -1.66 -0.75
C SER A 63 -16.65 -2.37 -1.17
N PRO A 64 -16.56 -3.70 -0.99
CA PRO A 64 -15.41 -4.47 -1.47
C PRO A 64 -15.17 -4.33 -2.98
N PHE A 65 -16.22 -4.12 -3.78
CA PHE A 65 -16.11 -3.90 -5.24
C PHE A 65 -15.55 -2.53 -5.63
N GLU A 66 -15.51 -1.58 -4.69
CA GLU A 66 -14.91 -0.25 -4.86
C GLU A 66 -13.50 -0.19 -4.24
N THR A 67 -12.98 -1.33 -3.81
CA THR A 67 -11.68 -1.46 -3.16
C THR A 67 -10.69 -2.15 -4.08
N GLY A 68 -9.55 -1.50 -4.33
CA GLY A 68 -8.40 -2.10 -5.00
C GLY A 68 -7.39 -2.63 -3.97
N LEU A 69 -6.80 -3.79 -4.24
CA LEU A 69 -5.86 -4.43 -3.33
C LEU A 69 -4.64 -4.95 -4.07
N MET A 70 -3.48 -4.45 -3.67
CA MET A 70 -2.17 -4.97 -4.03
C MET A 70 -1.48 -5.43 -2.74
N LEU A 71 -1.56 -6.71 -2.46
CA LEU A 71 -0.64 -7.43 -1.58
C LEU A 71 0.52 -7.94 -2.44
N ASP A 72 1.55 -8.48 -1.82
CA ASP A 72 2.69 -9.06 -2.53
C ASP A 72 2.24 -9.79 -3.82
N ALA A 73 3.12 -10.11 -4.76
CA ALA A 73 2.78 -10.59 -6.13
C ALA A 73 1.84 -11.81 -6.21
N ASP A 74 1.28 -12.24 -5.08
CA ASP A 74 0.31 -13.31 -4.96
C ASP A 74 -1.06 -12.95 -5.57
N GLY A 75 -1.71 -13.96 -6.13
CA GLY A 75 -3.03 -13.82 -6.76
C GLY A 75 -2.97 -13.51 -8.26
N LEU A 76 -1.80 -13.63 -8.89
CA LEU A 76 -1.66 -13.70 -10.34
C LEU A 76 -1.68 -15.15 -10.82
N TYR A 77 -2.28 -15.39 -11.97
CA TYR A 77 -2.33 -16.72 -12.60
C TYR A 77 -1.05 -16.97 -13.41
N PRO A 78 -0.13 -17.85 -12.98
CA PRO A 78 1.22 -17.94 -13.56
C PRO A 78 1.24 -18.38 -15.03
N ARG A 79 0.25 -19.17 -15.47
CA ARG A 79 0.16 -19.70 -16.83
C ARG A 79 -0.53 -18.76 -17.81
N LEU A 80 -1.30 -17.79 -17.31
CA LEU A 80 -1.95 -16.79 -18.15
C LEU A 80 -0.97 -15.67 -18.51
N SER A 81 -1.18 -15.03 -19.64
CA SER A 81 -0.47 -13.80 -20.03
C SER A 81 -0.87 -12.62 -19.14
N CYS A 82 -0.12 -11.52 -19.19
CA CYS A 82 -0.46 -10.29 -18.47
C CYS A 82 -1.88 -9.81 -18.80
N LEU A 83 -2.22 -9.81 -20.09
CA LEU A 83 -3.53 -9.38 -20.56
C LEU A 83 -4.64 -10.32 -20.05
N GLU A 84 -4.50 -11.61 -20.23
CA GLU A 84 -5.48 -12.62 -19.77
C GLU A 84 -5.69 -12.54 -18.25
N ASN A 85 -4.63 -12.31 -17.47
CA ASN A 85 -4.77 -12.08 -16.03
C ASN A 85 -5.73 -10.94 -15.72
N LEU A 86 -5.58 -9.79 -16.38
CA LEU A 86 -6.46 -8.66 -16.14
C LEU A 86 -7.87 -8.88 -16.72
N GLU A 87 -8.00 -9.62 -17.83
CA GLU A 87 -9.31 -9.96 -18.41
C GLU A 87 -10.16 -10.84 -17.51
N VAL A 88 -9.56 -11.69 -16.67
CA VAL A 88 -10.32 -12.41 -15.62
C VAL A 88 -11.03 -11.42 -14.71
N PHE A 89 -10.33 -10.38 -14.29
CA PHE A 89 -10.88 -9.35 -13.38
C PHE A 89 -11.83 -8.38 -14.10
N THR A 90 -11.63 -8.07 -15.39
CA THR A 90 -12.65 -7.27 -16.13
C THR A 90 -14.00 -7.96 -16.15
N ARG A 91 -14.02 -9.31 -16.29
CA ARG A 91 -15.27 -10.10 -16.22
C ARG A 91 -15.87 -10.08 -14.83
N LEU A 92 -15.03 -10.24 -13.79
CA LEU A 92 -15.48 -10.24 -12.38
C LEU A 92 -16.14 -8.91 -12.00
N TYR A 93 -15.52 -7.79 -12.42
CA TYR A 93 -16.03 -6.45 -12.13
C TYR A 93 -17.11 -5.95 -13.13
N GLY A 94 -17.40 -6.71 -14.19
CA GLY A 94 -18.39 -6.32 -15.19
C GLY A 94 -17.98 -5.08 -16.01
N ILE A 95 -16.66 -4.87 -16.20
CA ILE A 95 -16.10 -3.70 -16.92
C ILE A 95 -15.62 -4.09 -18.32
N PRO A 96 -15.52 -3.13 -19.26
CA PRO A 96 -15.07 -3.41 -20.62
C PRO A 96 -13.68 -4.05 -20.68
N ARG A 97 -13.52 -5.07 -21.54
CA ARG A 97 -12.23 -5.77 -21.75
C ARG A 97 -11.08 -4.81 -22.12
N ALA A 98 -11.38 -3.71 -22.82
CA ALA A 98 -10.39 -2.69 -23.20
C ALA A 98 -9.66 -2.10 -21.98
N LYS A 99 -10.30 -2.07 -20.80
CA LYS A 99 -9.69 -1.59 -19.55
C LYS A 99 -8.45 -2.40 -19.14
N ALA A 100 -8.38 -3.69 -19.50
CA ALA A 100 -7.19 -4.50 -19.23
C ALA A 100 -5.94 -3.95 -19.95
N LEU A 101 -6.06 -3.56 -21.21
CA LEU A 101 -4.94 -2.99 -21.95
C LEU A 101 -4.58 -1.59 -21.46
N GLU A 102 -5.58 -0.76 -21.12
CA GLU A 102 -5.36 0.57 -20.51
C GLU A 102 -4.58 0.44 -19.20
N ALA A 103 -4.96 -0.52 -18.34
CA ALA A 103 -4.26 -0.78 -17.08
C ALA A 103 -2.81 -1.25 -17.30
N LEU A 104 -2.55 -2.14 -18.27
CA LEU A 104 -1.18 -2.53 -18.63
C LEU A 104 -0.34 -1.33 -19.10
N LYS A 105 -0.90 -0.47 -19.94
CA LYS A 105 -0.24 0.77 -20.38
C LYS A 105 0.13 1.68 -19.21
N SER A 106 -0.79 1.83 -18.25
CA SER A 106 -0.58 2.73 -17.11
C SER A 106 0.61 2.33 -16.22
N VAL A 107 0.99 1.03 -16.24
CA VAL A 107 2.13 0.47 -15.50
C VAL A 107 3.33 0.13 -16.40
N GLY A 108 3.29 0.46 -17.69
CA GLY A 108 4.37 0.21 -18.65
C GLY A 108 4.62 -1.28 -18.93
N LEU A 109 3.54 -2.05 -19.10
CA LEU A 109 3.57 -3.48 -19.44
C LEU A 109 2.84 -3.80 -20.76
N GLU A 110 2.56 -2.82 -21.62
CA GLU A 110 1.87 -3.04 -22.87
C GLU A 110 2.60 -3.98 -23.82
N ASP A 111 3.93 -3.85 -23.92
CA ASP A 111 4.78 -4.72 -24.75
C ASP A 111 4.85 -6.16 -24.22
N ALA A 112 4.58 -6.34 -22.92
CA ALA A 112 4.53 -7.64 -22.26
C ALA A 112 3.11 -8.23 -22.20
N ALA A 113 2.10 -7.63 -22.82
CA ALA A 113 0.69 -8.03 -22.70
C ALA A 113 0.45 -9.51 -22.98
N LYS A 114 1.16 -10.12 -23.93
CA LYS A 114 1.05 -11.53 -24.31
C LYS A 114 2.01 -12.46 -23.54
N LYS A 115 2.89 -11.91 -22.67
CA LYS A 115 3.89 -12.69 -21.96
C LYS A 115 3.25 -13.38 -20.75
N PRO A 116 3.44 -14.71 -20.57
CA PRO A 116 2.97 -15.44 -19.40
C PRO A 116 3.60 -14.91 -18.11
N VAL A 117 2.82 -14.88 -17.02
CA VAL A 117 3.26 -14.31 -15.73
C VAL A 117 4.48 -15.01 -15.15
N HIS A 118 4.60 -16.36 -15.32
CA HIS A 118 5.78 -17.10 -14.83
C HIS A 118 7.10 -16.69 -15.50
N GLN A 119 7.07 -15.96 -16.63
CA GLN A 119 8.24 -15.45 -17.32
C GLN A 119 8.57 -13.98 -16.96
N LEU A 120 7.77 -13.36 -16.11
CA LEU A 120 7.99 -11.98 -15.70
C LEU A 120 9.07 -11.89 -14.61
N SER A 121 9.83 -10.79 -14.62
CA SER A 121 10.66 -10.41 -13.48
C SER A 121 9.78 -10.04 -12.26
N ASN A 122 10.38 -9.99 -11.06
CA ASN A 122 9.65 -9.59 -9.86
C ASN A 122 9.02 -8.19 -10.02
N GLY A 123 9.78 -7.21 -10.53
CA GLY A 123 9.26 -5.87 -10.76
C GLY A 123 8.15 -5.81 -11.83
N MET A 124 8.16 -6.69 -12.84
CA MET A 124 7.04 -6.79 -13.78
C MET A 124 5.80 -7.41 -13.12
N ARG A 125 5.97 -8.44 -12.29
CA ARG A 125 4.85 -9.03 -11.52
C ARG A 125 4.22 -8.01 -10.59
N GLN A 126 5.03 -7.25 -9.88
CA GLN A 126 4.56 -6.19 -8.97
C GLN A 126 3.76 -5.12 -9.73
N ARG A 127 4.25 -4.66 -10.88
CA ARG A 127 3.50 -3.72 -11.73
C ARG A 127 2.20 -4.32 -12.28
N LEU A 128 2.17 -5.61 -12.61
CA LEU A 128 0.95 -6.29 -13.03
C LEU A 128 -0.05 -6.41 -11.87
N SER A 129 0.42 -6.68 -10.65
CA SER A 129 -0.43 -6.68 -9.45
C SER A 129 -1.04 -5.30 -9.18
N LEU A 130 -0.25 -4.23 -9.37
CA LEU A 130 -0.76 -2.85 -9.29
C LEU A 130 -1.80 -2.57 -10.39
N ALA A 131 -1.54 -3.00 -11.64
CA ALA A 131 -2.51 -2.84 -12.73
C ALA A 131 -3.84 -3.54 -12.42
N ARG A 132 -3.79 -4.73 -11.81
CA ARG A 132 -4.98 -5.44 -11.34
C ARG A 132 -5.72 -4.65 -10.26
N ALA A 133 -5.00 -4.10 -9.29
CA ALA A 133 -5.60 -3.36 -8.18
C ALA A 133 -6.35 -2.10 -8.63
N ILE A 134 -5.88 -1.43 -9.69
CA ILE A 134 -6.49 -0.18 -10.19
C ILE A 134 -7.46 -0.38 -11.35
N LEU A 135 -7.59 -1.59 -11.89
CA LEU A 135 -8.29 -1.92 -13.14
C LEU A 135 -9.74 -1.39 -13.20
N HIS A 136 -10.45 -1.48 -12.09
CA HIS A 136 -11.87 -1.13 -11.97
C HIS A 136 -12.12 0.30 -11.44
N GLY A 137 -11.06 1.11 -11.28
CA GLY A 137 -11.18 2.48 -10.77
C GLY A 137 -11.64 2.54 -9.30
N PRO A 138 -10.92 1.91 -8.37
CA PRO A 138 -11.35 1.82 -6.97
C PRO A 138 -11.41 3.19 -6.29
N LYS A 139 -12.35 3.35 -5.34
CA LYS A 139 -12.42 4.53 -4.46
C LYS A 139 -11.43 4.44 -3.29
N VAL A 140 -11.10 3.22 -2.87
CA VAL A 140 -10.07 2.95 -1.85
C VAL A 140 -9.06 1.97 -2.42
N LEU A 141 -7.78 2.30 -2.31
CA LEU A 141 -6.68 1.50 -2.83
C LEU A 141 -5.71 1.14 -1.70
N PHE A 142 -5.54 -0.16 -1.45
CA PHE A 142 -4.56 -0.70 -0.52
C PHE A 142 -3.33 -1.19 -1.28
N LEU A 143 -2.15 -0.72 -0.89
CA LEU A 143 -0.87 -1.05 -1.52
C LEU A 143 0.13 -1.50 -0.45
N ASP A 144 0.54 -2.77 -0.52
CA ASP A 144 1.59 -3.30 0.37
C ASP A 144 2.93 -3.23 -0.34
N GLU A 145 3.84 -2.37 0.16
CA GLU A 145 5.20 -2.15 -0.37
C GLU A 145 5.25 -1.95 -1.90
N PRO A 146 4.52 -0.96 -2.49
CA PRO A 146 4.25 -0.90 -3.93
C PRO A 146 5.48 -0.71 -4.82
N THR A 147 6.60 -0.28 -4.27
CA THR A 147 7.85 -0.02 -5.01
C THR A 147 9.02 -0.89 -4.57
N SER A 148 8.79 -1.83 -3.63
CA SER A 148 9.84 -2.73 -3.14
C SER A 148 10.45 -3.53 -4.29
N GLY A 149 11.80 -3.56 -4.37
CA GLY A 149 12.52 -4.28 -5.41
C GLY A 149 12.44 -3.69 -6.82
N LEU A 150 11.86 -2.49 -7.00
CA LEU A 150 11.86 -1.77 -8.27
C LEU A 150 13.10 -0.87 -8.41
N ASP A 151 13.60 -0.75 -9.63
CA ASP A 151 14.61 0.27 -9.93
C ASP A 151 14.04 1.70 -9.76
N PRO A 152 14.89 2.72 -9.50
CA PRO A 152 14.41 4.08 -9.20
C PRO A 152 13.59 4.71 -10.33
N GLY A 153 13.83 4.32 -11.60
CA GLY A 153 13.07 4.83 -12.74
C GLY A 153 11.64 4.30 -12.75
N THR A 154 11.51 3.00 -12.56
CA THR A 154 10.21 2.30 -12.47
C THR A 154 9.43 2.75 -11.22
N ALA A 155 10.08 2.86 -10.06
CA ALA A 155 9.46 3.35 -8.83
C ALA A 155 8.83 4.74 -9.02
N ARG A 156 9.53 5.68 -9.68
CA ARG A 156 8.96 6.99 -10.03
C ARG A 156 7.71 6.90 -10.91
N GLY A 157 7.64 5.89 -11.79
CA GLY A 157 6.44 5.62 -12.58
C GLY A 157 5.25 5.22 -11.72
N VAL A 158 5.48 4.32 -10.76
CA VAL A 158 4.48 3.88 -9.77
C VAL A 158 4.03 5.06 -8.89
N HIS A 159 4.96 5.88 -8.39
CA HIS A 159 4.61 7.08 -7.61
C HIS A 159 3.67 8.01 -8.37
N ARG A 160 3.97 8.33 -9.64
CA ARG A 160 3.08 9.16 -10.46
C ARG A 160 1.70 8.54 -10.66
N LEU A 161 1.62 7.21 -10.74
CA LEU A 161 0.33 6.51 -10.85
C LEU A 161 -0.47 6.62 -9.56
N ILE A 162 0.16 6.42 -8.40
CA ILE A 162 -0.47 6.56 -7.07
C ILE A 162 -1.01 7.99 -6.89
N LEU A 163 -0.20 9.00 -7.22
CA LEU A 163 -0.64 10.40 -7.15
C LEU A 163 -1.84 10.68 -8.07
N ARG A 164 -1.83 10.16 -9.31
CA ARG A 164 -2.98 10.30 -10.23
C ARG A 164 -4.24 9.63 -9.68
N MET A 165 -4.12 8.48 -9.00
CA MET A 165 -5.27 7.82 -8.38
C MET A 165 -5.87 8.69 -7.28
N ARG A 166 -5.03 9.25 -6.39
CA ARG A 166 -5.46 10.22 -5.36
C ARG A 166 -6.10 11.45 -5.98
N ASP A 167 -5.47 12.05 -6.97
CA ASP A 167 -5.95 13.27 -7.65
C ASP A 167 -7.29 13.01 -8.38
N GLY A 168 -7.55 11.76 -8.75
CA GLY A 168 -8.84 11.27 -9.26
C GLY A 168 -9.88 11.00 -8.16
N GLY A 169 -9.57 11.28 -6.90
CA GLY A 169 -10.48 11.14 -5.75
C GLY A 169 -10.36 9.83 -4.98
N ALA A 170 -9.44 8.92 -5.35
CA ALA A 170 -9.22 7.70 -4.59
C ALA A 170 -8.49 7.98 -3.26
N THR A 171 -8.93 7.30 -2.21
CA THR A 171 -8.18 7.23 -0.94
C THR A 171 -7.15 6.11 -1.06
N VAL A 172 -5.89 6.40 -0.80
CA VAL A 172 -4.81 5.41 -0.88
C VAL A 172 -4.26 5.12 0.51
N PHE A 173 -4.27 3.84 0.89
CA PHE A 173 -3.55 3.36 2.06
C PHE A 173 -2.36 2.54 1.59
N LEU A 174 -1.15 2.98 1.87
CA LEU A 174 0.05 2.24 1.49
C LEU A 174 0.91 1.87 2.70
N THR A 175 1.59 0.75 2.60
CA THR A 175 2.65 0.40 3.54
C THR A 175 4.00 0.57 2.87
N THR A 176 4.98 0.98 3.63
CA THR A 176 6.37 1.02 3.16
C THR A 176 7.34 1.04 4.35
N HIS A 177 8.55 0.56 4.14
CA HIS A 177 9.68 0.78 5.03
C HIS A 177 10.56 1.94 4.54
N ASN A 178 10.31 2.45 3.32
CA ASN A 178 11.06 3.54 2.72
C ASN A 178 10.51 4.90 3.16
N MET A 179 11.21 5.55 4.10
CA MET A 179 10.80 6.85 4.66
C MET A 179 10.84 7.99 3.64
N GLU A 180 11.76 7.95 2.67
CA GLU A 180 11.80 8.96 1.60
C GLU A 180 10.59 8.84 0.65
N GLU A 181 10.16 7.62 0.35
CA GLU A 181 8.95 7.39 -0.43
C GLU A 181 7.74 8.00 0.26
N ALA A 182 7.59 7.74 1.56
CA ALA A 182 6.48 8.26 2.34
C ALA A 182 6.46 9.80 2.38
N VAL A 183 7.62 10.44 2.54
CA VAL A 183 7.73 11.92 2.49
C VAL A 183 7.27 12.48 1.13
N LYS A 184 7.53 11.74 0.04
CA LYS A 184 7.19 12.18 -1.33
C LYS A 184 5.72 11.96 -1.69
N LEU A 185 5.08 10.94 -1.10
CA LEU A 185 3.75 10.49 -1.52
C LEU A 185 2.66 10.80 -0.50
N CYS A 186 2.94 10.66 0.79
CA CYS A 186 1.90 10.61 1.81
C CYS A 186 1.50 11.99 2.31
N ASP A 187 0.20 12.23 2.39
CA ASP A 187 -0.38 13.40 3.05
C ASP A 187 -0.32 13.23 4.58
N GLN A 188 -0.55 12.00 5.05
CA GLN A 188 -0.44 11.60 6.46
C GLN A 188 0.30 10.28 6.57
N VAL A 189 1.02 10.09 7.68
CA VAL A 189 1.70 8.84 7.98
C VAL A 189 1.49 8.41 9.44
N ALA A 190 1.62 7.11 9.68
CA ALA A 190 1.75 6.53 11.02
C ALA A 190 3.02 5.68 11.06
N LEU A 191 3.85 5.88 12.07
CA LEU A 191 5.05 5.10 12.32
C LEU A 191 4.69 3.93 13.22
N LEU A 192 4.76 2.71 12.68
CA LEU A 192 4.43 1.47 13.38
C LEU A 192 5.71 0.77 13.84
N HIS A 193 5.80 0.49 15.15
CA HIS A 193 6.91 -0.27 15.74
C HIS A 193 6.37 -1.30 16.72
N LYS A 194 6.72 -2.58 16.54
CA LYS A 194 6.29 -3.69 17.40
C LYS A 194 4.78 -3.69 17.69
N GLY A 195 3.98 -3.45 16.64
CA GLY A 195 2.52 -3.46 16.73
C GLY A 195 1.87 -2.22 17.34
N ILE A 196 2.63 -1.17 17.65
CA ILE A 196 2.13 0.07 18.25
C ILE A 196 2.45 1.25 17.32
N ILE A 197 1.50 2.18 17.15
CA ILE A 197 1.76 3.45 16.47
C ILE A 197 2.50 4.37 17.45
N VAL A 198 3.78 4.65 17.16
CA VAL A 198 4.64 5.50 18.00
C VAL A 198 4.55 6.98 17.65
N GLU A 199 4.11 7.32 16.42
CA GLU A 199 3.92 8.70 15.97
C GLU A 199 2.97 8.73 14.77
N ARG A 200 2.22 9.84 14.59
CA ARG A 200 1.39 10.05 13.40
C ARG A 200 1.21 11.53 13.07
N GLY A 201 1.00 11.82 11.80
CA GLY A 201 0.76 13.18 11.30
C GLY A 201 1.27 13.37 9.88
N ALA A 202 1.23 14.59 9.38
CA ALA A 202 1.89 14.92 8.12
C ALA A 202 3.42 14.77 8.28
N PRO A 203 4.14 14.21 7.29
CA PRO A 203 5.59 13.98 7.39
C PRO A 203 6.38 15.19 7.86
N ALA A 204 6.11 16.36 7.27
CA ALA A 204 6.79 17.60 7.63
C ALA A 204 6.50 18.06 9.07
N GLU A 205 5.29 17.81 9.60
CA GLU A 205 4.91 18.15 10.98
C GLU A 205 5.60 17.24 11.99
N ILE A 206 5.65 15.94 11.71
CA ILE A 206 6.37 14.98 12.54
C ILE A 206 7.84 15.39 12.63
N CYS A 207 8.49 15.67 11.51
CA CYS A 207 9.90 16.09 11.49
C CYS A 207 10.12 17.40 12.26
N ARG A 208 9.21 18.37 12.18
CA ARG A 208 9.27 19.60 12.98
C ARG A 208 9.18 19.31 14.48
N ARG A 209 8.22 18.50 14.92
CA ARG A 209 8.02 18.14 16.34
C ARG A 209 9.26 17.50 16.95
N HIS A 210 9.99 16.72 16.16
CA HIS A 210 11.17 15.99 16.64
C HIS A 210 12.51 16.66 16.31
N ASN A 211 12.50 17.94 15.83
CA ASN A 211 13.69 18.70 15.40
C ASN A 211 14.55 17.95 14.35
N ALA A 212 13.89 17.17 13.49
CA ALA A 212 14.52 16.40 12.41
C ALA A 212 14.36 17.11 11.06
N ILE A 213 14.42 18.44 11.04
CA ILE A 213 14.39 19.24 9.81
C ILE A 213 15.82 19.49 9.39
N LYS A 214 16.24 18.74 8.36
CA LYS A 214 17.34 19.11 7.47
C LYS A 214 16.74 19.81 6.24
N THR A 215 17.42 19.82 5.12
CA THR A 215 16.93 20.38 3.84
C THR A 215 15.66 19.68 3.33
N VAL A 216 15.42 18.43 3.77
CA VAL A 216 14.23 17.59 3.48
C VAL A 216 13.75 16.98 4.80
N PRO A 217 12.44 16.77 5.01
CA PRO A 217 11.92 16.02 6.16
C PRO A 217 12.58 14.65 6.33
N ASP A 218 13.11 14.37 7.51
CA ASP A 218 13.89 13.18 7.83
C ASP A 218 13.11 12.29 8.82
N LEU A 219 12.13 11.55 8.30
CA LEU A 219 11.32 10.61 9.09
C LEU A 219 12.14 9.45 9.65
N GLU A 220 13.24 9.07 8.98
CA GLU A 220 14.13 8.00 9.45
C GLU A 220 14.80 8.38 10.77
N SER A 221 15.35 9.57 10.86
CA SER A 221 15.90 10.10 12.12
C SER A 221 14.85 10.16 13.22
N VAL A 222 13.60 10.51 12.90
CA VAL A 222 12.48 10.48 13.87
C VAL A 222 12.20 9.06 14.33
N PHE A 223 12.11 8.11 13.40
CA PHE A 223 11.85 6.71 13.72
C PHE A 223 12.91 6.12 14.66
N ILE A 224 14.20 6.30 14.30
CA ILE A 224 15.33 5.84 15.13
C ILE A 224 15.26 6.47 16.53
N LYS A 225 14.99 7.78 16.62
CA LYS A 225 14.90 8.49 17.89
C LYS A 225 13.80 7.96 18.80
N LEU A 226 12.63 7.60 18.23
CA LEU A 226 11.47 7.13 19.01
C LEU A 226 11.55 5.66 19.40
N THR A 227 12.22 4.84 18.58
CA THR A 227 12.22 3.38 18.76
C THR A 227 13.56 2.82 19.21
N GLY A 228 14.65 3.56 19.01
CA GLY A 228 16.02 3.08 19.20
C GLY A 228 16.45 1.98 18.22
N ALA A 229 15.63 1.74 17.17
CA ALA A 229 15.87 0.69 16.18
C ALA A 229 16.33 1.31 14.85
N GLU A 230 17.43 0.80 14.29
CA GLU A 230 17.82 1.08 12.91
C GLU A 230 16.90 0.31 11.95
N LEU A 231 16.54 0.94 10.81
CA LEU A 231 15.86 0.25 9.73
C LEU A 231 16.91 -0.62 9.02
N GLU A 232 16.64 -1.91 8.93
CA GLU A 232 17.48 -2.80 8.12
C GLU A 232 17.45 -2.32 6.64
N ALA A 233 18.62 -2.20 6.05
CA ALA A 233 18.85 -1.70 4.69
C ALA A 233 18.46 -2.74 3.63
#